data_306f69c6a7a2c015db0b5f6f333c19bc
#
_entry.id   306f69c6a7a2c015db0b5f6f333c19bc
#
_cell.length_a   1.000
_cell.length_b   1.000
_cell.length_c   1.000
_cell.angle_alpha   90.00
_cell.angle_beta   90.00
_cell.angle_gamma   90.00
#
_symmetry.space_group_name_H-M   'P 1'
#
loop_
_entity.id
_entity.type
_entity.pdbx_description
1 polymer ?
#
loop_
_entity_poly.entity_id
_entity_poly.type
_entity_poly.pdbx_seq_one_letter_code
_entity_poly.pdbx_strand_id
1 'polypeptide(L)'
;MTNPSKITEGGVEFTIGTFDGKAVIYDFQKILIYLDAKGKMLFGKHFRIYEEDHGIIMKLCHYFIRDIENCKRHDIDPNKGLLLSGPVGCGKTSLMRLLKFIVPHQRPYILVPSRNIVFGFNHIGYKTIEDYGSSQFFCFDDLGVEPIGRHYAKDCNVMGEILLSRYEIFIKHNIKTHATTNLNAKELEDLYGNRVRSRMRQLFNLIAFDKHTNDKRK
;
A
#
# COMPACT_ATOMS: atom_id res chain seq x y z
N MET A 1 29.76 8.82 2.35
CA MET A 1 28.28 8.77 2.51
C MET A 1 27.69 8.52 1.14
N THR A 2 26.79 7.55 1.00
CA THR A 2 26.09 7.30 -0.26
C THR A 2 25.14 8.46 -0.54
N ASN A 3 25.12 8.97 -1.77
CA ASN A 3 24.20 10.05 -2.18
C ASN A 3 22.76 9.54 -2.14
N PRO A 4 21.87 10.12 -1.29
CA PRO A 4 20.49 9.63 -1.11
C PRO A 4 19.58 9.83 -2.33
N SER A 5 20.00 10.62 -3.32
CA SER A 5 19.28 10.77 -4.59
C SER A 5 19.64 9.69 -5.63
N LYS A 6 20.52 8.75 -5.27
CA LYS A 6 20.98 7.68 -6.15
C LYS A 6 20.63 6.32 -5.58
N ILE A 7 20.13 5.43 -6.44
CA ILE A 7 19.76 4.06 -6.11
C ILE A 7 20.49 3.13 -7.06
N THR A 8 21.21 2.14 -6.54
CA THR A 8 21.88 1.13 -7.37
C THR A 8 21.10 -0.17 -7.37
N GLU A 9 20.75 -0.66 -8.54
CA GLU A 9 20.01 -1.91 -8.74
C GLU A 9 20.66 -2.71 -9.86
N GLY A 10 21.01 -3.97 -9.60
CA GLY A 10 21.60 -4.84 -10.61
C GLY A 10 22.86 -4.29 -11.27
N GLY A 11 23.66 -3.48 -10.56
CA GLY A 11 24.85 -2.82 -11.09
C GLY A 11 24.60 -1.52 -11.89
N VAL A 12 23.33 -1.11 -12.04
CA VAL A 12 22.94 0.15 -12.70
C VAL A 12 22.60 1.20 -11.65
N GLU A 13 23.16 2.40 -11.79
CA GLU A 13 22.84 3.55 -10.95
C GLU A 13 21.67 4.35 -11.55
N PHE A 14 20.63 4.54 -10.75
CA PHE A 14 19.48 5.39 -11.05
C PHE A 14 19.53 6.65 -10.20
N THR A 15 19.32 7.78 -10.82
CA THR A 15 19.16 9.07 -10.11
C THR A 15 17.68 9.39 -10.02
N ILE A 16 17.13 9.61 -8.81
CA ILE A 16 15.71 9.91 -8.56
C ILE A 16 15.45 11.39 -8.22
N GLY A 17 16.52 12.20 -8.21
CA GLY A 17 16.44 13.61 -7.87
C GLY A 17 17.82 14.23 -7.76
N THR A 18 17.92 15.39 -7.11
CA THR A 18 19.16 16.09 -6.81
C THR A 18 19.29 16.23 -5.29
N PHE A 19 20.47 15.95 -4.74
CA PHE A 19 20.75 16.15 -3.32
C PHE A 19 21.49 17.47 -3.13
N ASP A 20 20.94 18.39 -2.34
CA ASP A 20 21.49 19.72 -2.08
C ASP A 20 22.41 19.78 -0.85
N GLY A 21 22.70 18.62 -0.24
CA GLY A 21 23.46 18.50 1.00
C GLY A 21 22.60 18.38 2.27
N LYS A 22 21.29 18.66 2.19
CA LYS A 22 20.32 18.56 3.31
C LYS A 22 19.15 17.65 2.98
N ALA A 23 18.58 17.80 1.79
CA ALA A 23 17.40 17.09 1.34
C ALA A 23 17.54 16.62 -0.11
N VAL A 24 16.74 15.62 -0.49
CA VAL A 24 16.61 15.19 -1.89
C VAL A 24 15.46 15.98 -2.52
N ILE A 25 15.76 16.71 -3.58
CA ILE A 25 14.79 17.33 -4.47
C ILE A 25 14.45 16.28 -5.53
N TYR A 26 13.29 15.63 -5.37
CA TYR A 26 12.87 14.53 -6.23
C TYR A 26 12.42 15.02 -7.61
N ASP A 27 12.72 14.22 -8.63
CA ASP A 27 12.33 14.44 -10.02
C ASP A 27 11.39 13.31 -10.45
N PHE A 28 10.14 13.65 -10.75
CA PHE A 28 9.11 12.67 -11.06
C PHE A 28 9.43 11.84 -12.30
N GLN A 29 10.00 12.45 -13.35
CA GLN A 29 10.37 11.72 -14.57
C GLN A 29 11.47 10.68 -14.29
N LYS A 30 12.46 11.05 -13.48
CA LYS A 30 13.52 10.13 -13.06
C LYS A 30 12.97 9.00 -12.18
N ILE A 31 12.02 9.32 -11.30
CA ILE A 31 11.32 8.30 -10.50
C ILE A 31 10.58 7.32 -11.42
N LEU A 32 9.86 7.79 -12.44
CA LEU A 32 9.16 6.91 -13.37
C LEU A 32 10.12 5.96 -14.10
N ILE A 33 11.26 6.47 -14.56
CA ILE A 33 12.31 5.64 -15.22
C ILE A 33 12.81 4.56 -14.25
N TYR A 34 13.08 4.93 -13.00
CA TYR A 34 13.51 3.98 -11.98
C TYR A 34 12.43 2.93 -11.67
N LEU A 35 11.18 3.37 -11.47
CA LEU A 35 10.06 2.46 -11.16
C LEU A 35 9.77 1.50 -12.32
N ASP A 36 9.86 1.94 -13.57
CA ASP A 36 9.69 1.08 -14.73
C ASP A 36 10.81 0.00 -14.80
N ALA A 37 12.05 0.41 -14.62
CA ALA A 37 13.19 -0.51 -14.57
C ALA A 37 13.05 -1.50 -13.40
N LYS A 38 12.73 -1.03 -12.20
CA LYS A 38 12.50 -1.88 -11.02
C LYS A 38 11.32 -2.83 -11.22
N GLY A 39 10.25 -2.35 -11.87
CA GLY A 39 9.10 -3.16 -12.22
C GLY A 39 9.46 -4.30 -13.16
N LYS A 40 10.25 -4.04 -14.19
CA LYS A 40 10.76 -5.09 -15.09
C LYS A 40 11.61 -6.15 -14.37
N MET A 41 12.37 -5.74 -13.36
CA MET A 41 13.14 -6.68 -12.53
C MET A 41 12.24 -7.56 -11.64
N LEU A 42 11.14 -7.01 -11.10
CA LEU A 42 10.26 -7.71 -10.16
C LEU A 42 9.16 -8.53 -10.84
N PHE A 43 8.64 -8.06 -11.97
CA PHE A 43 7.44 -8.62 -12.61
C PHE A 43 7.72 -9.18 -14.02
N GLY A 44 8.94 -9.01 -14.52
CA GLY A 44 9.34 -9.49 -15.84
C GLY A 44 9.39 -8.39 -16.91
N LYS A 45 10.02 -8.69 -18.04
CA LYS A 45 10.34 -7.73 -19.12
C LYS A 45 9.13 -7.03 -19.73
N HIS A 46 7.94 -7.62 -19.62
CA HIS A 46 6.69 -7.05 -20.15
C HIS A 46 6.08 -5.98 -19.26
N PHE A 47 6.56 -5.84 -18.02
CA PHE A 47 6.09 -4.78 -17.14
C PHE A 47 6.40 -3.40 -17.74
N ARG A 48 5.43 -2.50 -17.63
CA ARG A 48 5.57 -1.09 -17.99
C ARG A 48 4.64 -0.22 -17.16
N ILE A 49 5.05 1.01 -16.96
CA ILE A 49 4.20 2.06 -16.41
C ILE A 49 3.44 2.71 -17.57
N TYR A 50 2.13 2.84 -17.43
CA TYR A 50 1.27 3.46 -18.43
C TYR A 50 1.09 4.94 -18.10
N GLU A 51 0.97 5.80 -19.14
CA GLU A 51 0.76 7.25 -18.98
C GLU A 51 -0.50 7.56 -18.17
N GLU A 52 -1.57 6.78 -18.36
CA GLU A 52 -2.82 6.91 -17.61
C GLU A 52 -2.65 6.78 -16.09
N ASP A 53 -1.58 6.12 -15.63
CA ASP A 53 -1.27 5.95 -14.21
C ASP A 53 -0.42 7.08 -13.64
N HIS A 54 0.19 7.92 -14.45
CA HIS A 54 1.14 8.94 -13.98
C HIS A 54 0.54 9.83 -12.90
N GLY A 55 -0.75 10.21 -13.03
CA GLY A 55 -1.44 11.03 -12.03
C GLY A 55 -1.56 10.33 -10.67
N ILE A 56 -1.87 9.03 -10.64
CA ILE A 56 -1.94 8.24 -9.41
C ILE A 56 -0.54 8.02 -8.85
N ILE A 57 0.43 7.64 -9.69
CA ILE A 57 1.83 7.41 -9.27
C ILE A 57 2.40 8.70 -8.67
N MET A 58 2.15 9.85 -9.26
CA MET A 58 2.61 11.13 -8.73
C MET A 58 2.04 11.41 -7.34
N LYS A 59 0.73 11.23 -7.12
CA LYS A 59 0.10 11.36 -5.79
C LYS A 59 0.74 10.43 -4.77
N LEU A 60 0.98 9.18 -5.15
CA LEU A 60 1.61 8.19 -4.28
C LEU A 60 3.08 8.55 -4.00
N CYS A 61 3.82 9.06 -4.99
CA CYS A 61 5.18 9.57 -4.78
C CYS A 61 5.20 10.70 -3.76
N HIS A 62 4.34 11.72 -3.89
CA HIS A 62 4.25 12.81 -2.91
C HIS A 62 3.98 12.28 -1.49
N TYR A 63 3.12 11.28 -1.35
CA TYR A 63 2.88 10.65 -0.05
C TYR A 63 4.13 9.97 0.51
N PHE A 64 4.83 9.13 -0.27
CA PHE A 64 6.00 8.38 0.21
C PHE A 64 7.19 9.28 0.51
N ILE A 65 7.46 10.30 -0.33
CA ILE A 65 8.54 11.27 -0.08
C ILE A 65 8.18 12.32 0.99
N ARG A 66 6.94 12.30 1.50
CA ARG A 66 6.39 13.23 2.49
C ARG A 66 6.42 14.68 2.01
N ASP A 67 6.08 14.93 0.77
CA ASP A 67 5.84 16.26 0.23
C ASP A 67 4.51 16.80 0.76
N ILE A 68 4.59 17.51 1.89
CA ILE A 68 3.41 17.95 2.67
C ILE A 68 2.54 18.91 1.86
N GLU A 69 3.14 19.78 1.06
CA GLU A 69 2.41 20.77 0.27
C GLU A 69 1.58 20.08 -0.83
N ASN A 70 2.20 19.19 -1.61
CA ASN A 70 1.49 18.46 -2.64
C ASN A 70 0.54 17.40 -2.08
N CYS A 71 0.84 16.80 -0.92
CA CYS A 71 -0.14 15.97 -0.21
C CYS A 71 -1.41 16.75 0.12
N LYS A 72 -1.30 17.99 0.65
CA LYS A 72 -2.46 18.84 0.91
C LYS A 72 -3.26 19.18 -0.35
N ARG A 73 -2.57 19.50 -1.45
CA ARG A 73 -3.24 19.77 -2.76
C ARG A 73 -4.06 18.61 -3.27
N HIS A 74 -3.69 17.38 -2.89
CA HIS A 74 -4.37 16.14 -3.29
C HIS A 74 -5.28 15.55 -2.20
N ASP A 75 -5.54 16.29 -1.11
CA ASP A 75 -6.32 15.83 0.04
C ASP A 75 -5.79 14.52 0.64
N ILE A 76 -4.46 14.40 0.74
CA ILE A 76 -3.76 13.26 1.31
C ILE A 76 -3.15 13.67 2.66
N ASP A 77 -3.56 12.99 3.73
CA ASP A 77 -2.92 13.12 5.04
C ASP A 77 -1.68 12.20 5.10
N PRO A 78 -0.46 12.75 5.16
CA PRO A 78 0.77 11.95 5.18
C PRO A 78 0.93 11.13 6.46
N ASN A 79 0.08 11.32 7.47
CA ASN A 79 0.09 10.53 8.71
C ASN A 79 -0.81 9.30 8.65
N LYS A 80 -1.82 9.27 7.78
CA LYS A 80 -2.64 8.09 7.53
C LYS A 80 -1.94 7.10 6.60
N GLY A 81 -2.42 5.86 6.58
CA GLY A 81 -2.06 4.89 5.56
C GLY A 81 -2.71 5.17 4.20
N LEU A 82 -2.56 4.25 3.26
CA LEU A 82 -3.16 4.30 1.94
C LEU A 82 -4.11 3.11 1.75
N LEU A 83 -5.28 3.36 1.18
CA LEU A 83 -6.17 2.34 0.64
C LEU A 83 -6.30 2.57 -0.87
N LEU A 84 -5.65 1.72 -1.67
CA LEU A 84 -5.78 1.75 -3.12
C LEU A 84 -7.00 0.93 -3.52
N SER A 85 -7.97 1.58 -4.16
CA SER A 85 -9.20 0.94 -4.62
C SER A 85 -9.33 1.04 -6.15
N GLY A 86 -9.82 -0.01 -6.79
CA GLY A 86 -10.03 -0.01 -8.24
C GLY A 86 -10.18 -1.42 -8.82
N PRO A 87 -10.46 -1.54 -10.13
CA PRO A 87 -10.73 -2.82 -10.76
C PRO A 87 -9.57 -3.80 -10.67
N VAL A 88 -9.90 -5.07 -10.89
CA VAL A 88 -8.89 -6.15 -10.97
C VAL A 88 -7.94 -5.86 -12.12
N GLY A 89 -6.62 -6.05 -11.89
CA GLY A 89 -5.60 -5.86 -12.92
C GLY A 89 -5.13 -4.41 -13.13
N CYS A 90 -5.71 -3.40 -12.48
CA CYS A 90 -5.31 -2.00 -12.67
C CYS A 90 -3.93 -1.61 -12.08
N GLY A 91 -3.22 -2.54 -11.41
CA GLY A 91 -1.85 -2.31 -10.96
C GLY A 91 -1.66 -1.97 -9.48
N LYS A 92 -2.69 -1.98 -8.63
CA LYS A 92 -2.63 -1.62 -7.19
C LYS A 92 -1.49 -2.32 -6.45
N THR A 93 -1.48 -3.64 -6.48
CA THR A 93 -0.47 -4.49 -5.82
C THR A 93 0.93 -4.20 -6.34
N SER A 94 1.08 -4.05 -7.67
CA SER A 94 2.37 -3.76 -8.30
C SER A 94 2.91 -2.40 -7.85
N LEU A 95 2.08 -1.36 -7.80
CA LEU A 95 2.48 -0.05 -7.30
C LEU A 95 2.87 -0.12 -5.82
N MET A 96 2.10 -0.78 -4.97
CA MET A 96 2.49 -0.94 -3.56
C MET A 96 3.78 -1.74 -3.40
N ARG A 97 4.11 -2.67 -4.27
CA ARG A 97 5.41 -3.35 -4.26
C ARG A 97 6.56 -2.45 -4.69
N LEU A 98 6.34 -1.53 -5.63
CA LEU A 98 7.37 -0.67 -6.21
C LEU A 98 7.67 0.57 -5.38
N LEU A 99 6.64 1.28 -4.91
CA LEU A 99 6.80 2.62 -4.35
C LEU A 99 7.66 2.69 -3.08
N LYS A 100 7.73 1.61 -2.31
CA LYS A 100 8.63 1.56 -1.14
C LYS A 100 10.11 1.71 -1.49
N PHE A 101 10.51 1.48 -2.73
CA PHE A 101 11.90 1.57 -3.16
C PHE A 101 12.35 3.00 -3.48
N ILE A 102 11.42 3.95 -3.68
CA ILE A 102 11.81 5.36 -3.88
C ILE A 102 12.27 6.04 -2.58
N VAL A 103 12.02 5.41 -1.43
CA VAL A 103 12.41 5.89 -0.10
C VAL A 103 13.15 4.80 0.68
N PRO A 104 14.32 4.35 0.20
CA PRO A 104 15.03 3.20 0.77
C PRO A 104 15.49 3.42 2.21
N HIS A 105 15.53 4.67 2.67
CA HIS A 105 15.86 5.06 4.05
C HIS A 105 14.70 4.89 5.04
N GLN A 106 13.47 4.68 4.55
CA GLN A 106 12.31 4.45 5.40
C GLN A 106 12.13 2.95 5.65
N ARG A 107 11.62 2.62 6.86
CA ARG A 107 11.26 1.23 7.17
C ARG A 107 10.17 0.74 6.22
N PRO A 108 10.42 -0.32 5.43
CA PRO A 108 9.45 -0.81 4.48
C PRO A 108 8.30 -1.52 5.19
N TYR A 109 7.11 -1.49 4.59
CA TYR A 109 6.00 -2.35 5.01
C TYR A 109 6.11 -3.74 4.39
N ILE A 110 5.52 -4.71 5.08
CA ILE A 110 5.35 -6.08 4.61
C ILE A 110 4.03 -6.17 3.86
N LEU A 111 4.06 -6.55 2.59
CA LEU A 111 2.86 -6.76 1.79
C LEU A 111 2.40 -8.20 1.97
N VAL A 112 1.17 -8.38 2.45
CA VAL A 112 0.59 -9.68 2.79
C VAL A 112 -0.80 -9.80 2.17
N PRO A 113 -1.08 -10.85 1.37
CA PRO A 113 -2.43 -11.11 0.88
C PRO A 113 -3.40 -11.38 2.03
N SER A 114 -4.53 -10.65 2.08
CA SER A 114 -5.54 -10.80 3.15
C SER A 114 -6.04 -12.23 3.28
N ARG A 115 -6.22 -12.92 2.16
CA ARG A 115 -6.59 -14.33 2.12
C ARG A 115 -5.63 -15.25 2.88
N ASN A 116 -4.32 -15.00 2.77
CA ASN A 116 -3.30 -15.82 3.44
C ASN A 116 -3.36 -15.64 4.97
N ILE A 117 -3.72 -14.45 5.43
CA ILE A 117 -3.92 -14.15 6.85
C ILE A 117 -5.07 -14.99 7.40
N VAL A 118 -6.21 -15.05 6.68
CA VAL A 118 -7.35 -15.85 7.10
C VAL A 118 -7.04 -17.36 7.08
N PHE A 119 -6.26 -17.82 6.11
CA PHE A 119 -5.79 -19.21 6.13
C PHE A 119 -4.90 -19.49 7.35
N GLY A 120 -4.00 -18.56 7.72
CA GLY A 120 -3.23 -18.66 8.96
C GLY A 120 -4.13 -18.74 10.19
N PHE A 121 -5.17 -17.91 10.27
CA PHE A 121 -6.14 -17.93 11.35
C PHE A 121 -6.85 -19.30 11.50
N ASN A 122 -7.21 -19.92 10.39
CA ASN A 122 -7.87 -21.23 10.43
C ASN A 122 -6.97 -22.31 11.07
N HIS A 123 -5.64 -22.14 11.01
CA HIS A 123 -4.68 -23.08 11.58
C HIS A 123 -4.29 -22.72 13.04
N ILE A 124 -3.99 -21.44 13.32
CA ILE A 124 -3.42 -21.01 14.61
C ILE A 124 -4.33 -20.08 15.42
N GLY A 125 -5.52 -19.76 14.91
CA GLY A 125 -6.54 -19.01 15.63
C GLY A 125 -6.16 -17.56 15.93
N TYR A 126 -6.58 -17.08 17.11
CA TYR A 126 -6.47 -15.68 17.51
C TYR A 126 -5.05 -15.12 17.55
N LYS A 127 -4.03 -15.97 17.63
CA LYS A 127 -2.63 -15.57 17.52
C LYS A 127 -2.35 -14.83 16.18
N THR A 128 -3.02 -15.23 15.11
CA THR A 128 -2.92 -14.54 13.82
C THR A 128 -3.41 -13.07 13.93
N ILE A 129 -4.50 -12.82 14.65
CA ILE A 129 -5.01 -11.46 14.86
C ILE A 129 -4.01 -10.61 15.64
N GLU A 130 -3.40 -11.18 16.70
CA GLU A 130 -2.35 -10.50 17.47
C GLU A 130 -1.13 -10.17 16.61
N ASP A 131 -0.64 -11.13 15.83
CA ASP A 131 0.56 -10.97 14.99
C ASP A 131 0.38 -9.87 13.96
N TYR A 132 -0.75 -9.82 13.26
CA TYR A 132 -1.05 -8.78 12.27
C TYR A 132 -1.63 -7.50 12.87
N GLY A 133 -2.15 -7.54 14.09
CA GLY A 133 -2.47 -6.40 14.92
C GLY A 133 -1.25 -5.70 15.56
N SER A 134 -0.04 -6.22 15.38
CA SER A 134 1.20 -5.77 16.00
C SER A 134 1.75 -4.45 15.46
N SER A 135 2.87 -3.98 16.04
CA SER A 135 3.56 -2.75 15.65
C SER A 135 4.35 -2.81 14.34
N GLN A 136 4.28 -3.91 13.61
CA GLN A 136 4.86 -4.03 12.27
C GLN A 136 4.14 -3.13 11.25
N PHE A 137 4.84 -2.71 10.19
CA PHE A 137 4.23 -1.98 9.08
C PHE A 137 3.71 -2.97 8.04
N PHE A 138 2.41 -2.95 7.81
CA PHE A 138 1.76 -3.85 6.85
C PHE A 138 1.09 -3.11 5.69
N CYS A 139 1.05 -3.80 4.55
CA CYS A 139 0.14 -3.52 3.45
C CYS A 139 -0.70 -4.78 3.21
N PHE A 140 -1.98 -4.74 3.57
CA PHE A 140 -2.91 -5.85 3.33
C PHE A 140 -3.39 -5.82 1.89
N ASP A 141 -3.01 -6.84 1.13
CA ASP A 141 -3.31 -6.90 -0.30
C ASP A 141 -4.62 -7.64 -0.56
N ASP A 142 -5.40 -7.10 -1.52
CA ASP A 142 -6.71 -7.61 -1.90
C ASP A 142 -7.68 -7.76 -0.71
N LEU A 143 -7.79 -6.70 0.10
CA LEU A 143 -8.71 -6.64 1.23
C LEU A 143 -10.16 -6.79 0.74
N GLY A 144 -10.88 -7.75 1.31
CA GLY A 144 -12.27 -8.05 0.98
C GLY A 144 -12.48 -9.27 0.08
N VAL A 145 -11.39 -9.94 -0.39
CA VAL A 145 -11.52 -11.20 -1.15
C VAL A 145 -11.33 -12.45 -0.28
N GLU A 146 -10.93 -12.25 0.96
CA GLU A 146 -10.74 -13.34 1.92
C GLU A 146 -12.07 -13.95 2.36
N PRO A 147 -12.09 -15.27 2.63
CA PRO A 147 -13.27 -15.91 3.23
C PRO A 147 -13.42 -15.53 4.71
N ILE A 148 -14.57 -15.84 5.30
CA ILE A 148 -14.73 -15.84 6.75
C ILE A 148 -13.78 -16.87 7.36
N GLY A 149 -12.99 -16.46 8.36
CA GLY A 149 -12.11 -17.36 9.09
C GLY A 149 -12.89 -18.30 9.99
N ARG A 150 -12.37 -19.53 10.18
CA ARG A 150 -13.00 -20.53 11.03
C ARG A 150 -11.96 -21.26 11.88
N HIS A 151 -12.11 -21.19 13.20
CA HIS A 151 -11.22 -21.87 14.13
C HIS A 151 -12.04 -22.49 15.27
N TYR A 152 -11.86 -23.79 15.54
CA TYR A 152 -12.69 -24.57 16.50
C TYR A 152 -14.19 -24.36 16.32
N ALA A 153 -14.66 -24.49 15.08
CA ALA A 153 -16.08 -24.31 14.69
C ALA A 153 -16.67 -22.90 14.98
N LYS A 154 -15.85 -21.89 15.29
CA LYS A 154 -16.29 -20.50 15.45
C LYS A 154 -15.88 -19.69 14.24
N ASP A 155 -16.86 -19.02 13.63
CA ASP A 155 -16.63 -18.09 12.53
C ASP A 155 -16.08 -16.76 13.07
N CYS A 156 -15.16 -16.14 12.32
CA CYS A 156 -14.55 -14.85 12.67
C CYS A 156 -14.31 -14.01 11.43
N ASN A 157 -14.69 -12.75 11.48
CA ASN A 157 -14.27 -11.76 10.49
C ASN A 157 -12.84 -11.30 10.82
N VAL A 158 -11.86 -12.13 10.45
CA VAL A 158 -10.45 -11.99 10.84
C VAL A 158 -9.87 -10.63 10.45
N MET A 159 -10.08 -10.21 9.21
CA MET A 159 -9.54 -8.92 8.74
C MET A 159 -10.27 -7.74 9.40
N GLY A 160 -11.56 -7.87 9.71
CA GLY A 160 -12.30 -6.89 10.51
C GLY A 160 -11.66 -6.68 11.88
N GLU A 161 -11.35 -7.76 12.61
CA GLU A 161 -10.70 -7.69 13.93
C GLU A 161 -9.27 -7.12 13.83
N ILE A 162 -8.51 -7.54 12.82
CA ILE A 162 -7.18 -6.98 12.57
C ILE A 162 -7.26 -5.47 12.31
N LEU A 163 -8.19 -5.00 11.49
CA LEU A 163 -8.36 -3.57 11.21
C LEU A 163 -8.72 -2.76 12.46
N LEU A 164 -9.52 -3.32 13.39
CA LEU A 164 -9.79 -2.70 14.68
C LEU A 164 -8.53 -2.58 15.52
N SER A 165 -7.74 -3.65 15.63
CA SER A 165 -6.46 -3.64 16.33
C SER A 165 -5.46 -2.67 15.71
N ARG A 166 -5.40 -2.61 14.37
CA ARG A 166 -4.57 -1.65 13.62
C ARG A 166 -4.96 -0.19 13.89
N TYR A 167 -6.26 0.06 14.04
CA TYR A 167 -6.75 1.38 14.41
C TYR A 167 -6.25 1.81 15.80
N GLU A 168 -6.31 0.92 16.79
CA GLU A 168 -5.82 1.22 18.15
C GLU A 168 -4.32 1.54 18.16
N ILE A 169 -3.53 0.76 17.42
CA ILE A 169 -2.08 1.01 17.28
C ILE A 169 -1.80 2.32 16.54
N PHE A 170 -2.58 2.64 15.52
CA PHE A 170 -2.48 3.92 14.82
C PHE A 170 -2.72 5.09 15.77
N ILE A 171 -3.79 5.05 16.57
CA ILE A 171 -4.10 6.14 17.52
C ILE A 171 -3.02 6.27 18.62
N LYS A 172 -2.51 5.15 19.13
CA LYS A 172 -1.53 5.17 20.23
C LYS A 172 -0.10 5.46 19.78
N HIS A 173 0.28 4.97 18.61
CA HIS A 173 1.68 4.91 18.18
C HIS A 173 1.94 5.47 16.79
N ASN A 174 0.94 6.01 16.11
CA ASN A 174 1.02 6.52 14.72
C ASN A 174 1.56 5.46 13.72
N ILE A 175 1.32 4.17 13.98
CA ILE A 175 1.76 3.11 13.10
C ILE A 175 0.76 2.96 11.95
N LYS A 176 1.22 3.31 10.76
CA LYS A 176 0.41 3.28 9.55
C LYS A 176 0.17 1.86 9.06
N THR A 177 -0.97 1.68 8.42
CA THR A 177 -1.33 0.46 7.69
C THR A 177 -1.69 0.86 6.28
N HIS A 178 -1.26 0.09 5.28
CA HIS A 178 -1.71 0.24 3.91
C HIS A 178 -2.60 -0.93 3.53
N ALA A 179 -3.43 -0.75 2.51
CA ALA A 179 -4.19 -1.84 1.93
C ALA A 179 -4.50 -1.59 0.44
N THR A 180 -4.80 -2.66 -0.28
CA THR A 180 -5.42 -2.62 -1.60
C THR A 180 -6.76 -3.32 -1.57
N THR A 181 -7.70 -2.93 -2.42
CA THR A 181 -9.01 -3.58 -2.52
C THR A 181 -9.60 -3.43 -3.92
N ASN A 182 -10.43 -4.38 -4.32
CA ASN A 182 -11.27 -4.27 -5.51
C ASN A 182 -12.70 -3.81 -5.15
N LEU A 183 -13.02 -3.80 -3.86
CA LEU A 183 -14.36 -3.47 -3.37
C LEU A 183 -14.56 -1.95 -3.28
N ASN A 184 -15.79 -1.54 -3.49
CA ASN A 184 -16.23 -0.17 -3.23
C ASN A 184 -16.57 0.05 -1.75
N ALA A 185 -16.93 1.29 -1.39
CA ALA A 185 -17.18 1.68 -0.01
C ALA A 185 -18.36 0.92 0.62
N LYS A 186 -19.40 0.64 -0.16
CA LYS A 186 -20.62 -0.10 0.30
C LYS A 186 -20.29 -1.57 0.53
N GLU A 187 -19.60 -2.20 -0.40
CA GLU A 187 -19.18 -3.60 -0.29
C GLU A 187 -18.26 -3.83 0.92
N LEU A 188 -17.32 -2.90 1.18
CA LEU A 188 -16.47 -2.96 2.38
C LEU A 188 -17.29 -2.81 3.68
N GLU A 189 -18.34 -1.98 3.66
CA GLU A 189 -19.22 -1.80 4.81
C GLU A 189 -20.10 -3.05 5.05
N ASP A 190 -20.63 -3.65 3.98
CA ASP A 190 -21.44 -4.87 4.07
C ASP A 190 -20.59 -6.05 4.58
N LEU A 191 -19.30 -6.12 4.20
CA LEU A 191 -18.38 -7.19 4.61
C LEU A 191 -17.88 -7.04 6.05
N TYR A 192 -17.44 -5.84 6.43
CA TYR A 192 -16.76 -5.59 7.71
C TYR A 192 -17.64 -4.92 8.76
N GLY A 193 -18.80 -4.41 8.37
CA GLY A 193 -19.72 -3.67 9.22
C GLY A 193 -19.31 -2.20 9.44
N ASN A 194 -20.31 -1.42 9.88
CA ASN A 194 -20.19 0.04 10.06
C ASN A 194 -19.04 0.45 11.00
N ARG A 195 -18.81 -0.31 12.07
CA ARG A 195 -17.75 -0.01 13.04
C ARG A 195 -16.37 -0.03 12.40
N VAL A 196 -16.04 -1.10 11.69
CA VAL A 196 -14.76 -1.25 11.00
C VAL A 196 -14.65 -0.19 9.89
N ARG A 197 -15.71 0.01 9.11
CA ARG A 197 -15.73 1.00 8.04
C ARG A 197 -15.45 2.43 8.53
N SER A 198 -16.01 2.80 9.69
CA SER A 198 -15.73 4.09 10.34
C SER A 198 -14.24 4.23 10.70
N ARG A 199 -13.60 3.17 11.22
CA ARG A 199 -12.17 3.16 11.56
C ARG A 199 -11.28 3.21 10.30
N MET A 200 -11.69 2.54 9.23
CA MET A 200 -10.98 2.61 7.94
C MET A 200 -10.87 4.04 7.41
N ARG A 201 -11.90 4.88 7.56
CA ARG A 201 -11.86 6.31 7.15
C ARG A 201 -10.80 7.11 7.91
N GLN A 202 -10.50 6.72 9.14
CA GLN A 202 -9.44 7.36 9.95
C GLN A 202 -8.06 6.77 9.65
N LEU A 203 -7.98 5.47 9.35
CA LEU A 203 -6.73 4.77 9.04
C LEU A 203 -6.14 5.15 7.69
N PHE A 204 -7.00 5.42 6.69
CA PHE A 204 -6.58 5.44 5.29
C PHE A 204 -6.91 6.74 4.56
N ASN A 205 -6.01 7.14 3.67
CA ASN A 205 -6.33 7.96 2.52
C ASN A 205 -6.83 7.02 1.40
N LEU A 206 -7.99 7.32 0.83
CA LEU A 206 -8.51 6.56 -0.30
C LEU A 206 -7.92 7.09 -1.61
N ILE A 207 -7.21 6.23 -2.34
CA ILE A 207 -6.72 6.50 -3.68
C ILE A 207 -7.46 5.56 -4.64
N ALA A 208 -8.38 6.12 -5.41
CA ALA A 208 -9.21 5.34 -6.34
C ALA A 208 -8.64 5.41 -7.77
N PHE A 209 -8.52 4.25 -8.40
CA PHE A 209 -8.31 4.13 -9.84
C PHE A 209 -9.62 4.35 -10.59
N ASP A 210 -9.53 4.80 -11.83
CA ASP A 210 -10.70 4.89 -12.69
C ASP A 210 -11.34 3.51 -12.87
N LYS A 211 -12.68 3.47 -12.86
CA LYS A 211 -13.44 2.22 -13.02
C LYS A 211 -13.24 1.55 -14.38
N HIS A 212 -12.83 2.33 -15.38
CA HIS A 212 -12.58 1.88 -16.74
C HIS A 212 -11.11 1.56 -17.00
N THR A 213 -10.24 1.61 -15.97
CA THR A 213 -8.83 1.22 -16.12
C THR A 213 -8.73 -0.23 -16.58
N ASN A 214 -8.01 -0.45 -17.67
CA ASN A 214 -7.82 -1.77 -18.28
C ASN A 214 -7.05 -2.74 -17.37
N ASP A 215 -7.30 -4.05 -17.56
CA ASP A 215 -6.47 -5.10 -16.96
C ASP A 215 -5.09 -5.12 -17.64
N LYS A 216 -4.06 -4.75 -16.89
CA LYS A 216 -2.66 -4.61 -17.36
C LYS A 216 -1.87 -5.92 -17.40
N ARG A 217 -2.52 -7.03 -17.07
CA ARG A 217 -1.93 -8.37 -17.13
C ARG A 217 -2.13 -9.07 -18.47
N LYS A 218 -2.86 -8.42 -19.38
CA LYS A 218 -3.13 -8.92 -20.75
C LYS A 218 -2.12 -8.37 -21.74
#